data_4b740baa6bd80922f91a5d8e74675441
#
_entry.id   4b740baa6bd80922f91a5d8e74675441
#
_cell.length_a   1.000
_cell.length_b   1.000
_cell.length_c   1.000
_cell.angle_alpha   90.00
_cell.angle_beta   90.00
_cell.angle_gamma   90.00
#
_symmetry.space_group_name_H-M   'P 1'
#
loop_
_entity.id
_entity.type
_entity.pdbx_description
1 polymer ?
#
loop_
_entity_poly.entity_id
_entity_poly.type
_entity_poly.pdbx_seq_one_letter_code
_entity_poly.pdbx_strand_id
1 'polypeptide(L)'
;MTHDCIPFMAVNSRIINIASAGAFNPQPGFAVYCATKSYVLSFSRALRGELKDLGIYVTAVCPGPVNTPFFNKAERYGTVYAFKKLFMADQKAVVSKAIDDSIRCKEISVYGRTMRAYR
;
A
#
# COMPACT_ATOMS: atom_id res chain seq x y z
N MET A 1 3.05 -3.25 -17.30
CA MET A 1 1.99 -2.21 -17.19
C MET A 1 2.55 -0.85 -16.79
N THR A 2 3.13 -0.64 -15.61
CA THR A 2 3.64 0.69 -15.19
C THR A 2 4.65 1.25 -16.20
N HIS A 3 5.65 0.47 -16.60
CA HIS A 3 6.66 0.87 -17.58
C HIS A 3 6.03 1.31 -18.92
N ASP A 4 5.03 0.59 -19.40
CA ASP A 4 4.39 0.88 -20.68
C ASP A 4 3.49 2.12 -20.65
N CYS A 5 3.04 2.52 -19.46
CA CYS A 5 2.23 3.73 -19.28
C CYS A 5 3.07 5.01 -19.17
N ILE A 6 4.33 4.92 -18.69
CA ILE A 6 5.18 6.09 -18.44
C ILE A 6 5.31 7.01 -19.67
N PRO A 7 5.52 6.51 -20.91
CA PRO A 7 5.64 7.39 -22.08
C PRO A 7 4.42 8.25 -22.37
N PHE A 8 3.25 7.87 -21.84
CA PHE A 8 1.98 8.56 -22.03
C PHE A 8 1.58 9.45 -20.86
N MET A 9 2.42 9.53 -19.81
CA MET A 9 2.14 10.30 -18.60
C MET A 9 2.67 11.73 -18.75
N ALA A 10 1.83 12.69 -18.41
CA ALA A 10 2.20 14.10 -18.36
C ALA A 10 2.84 14.46 -17.01
N VAL A 11 3.47 15.64 -16.95
CA VAL A 11 3.90 16.27 -15.69
C VAL A 11 2.72 16.37 -14.72
N ASN A 12 2.96 16.12 -13.44
CA ASN A 12 1.97 15.99 -12.37
C ASN A 12 1.10 14.73 -12.43
N SER A 13 1.38 13.78 -13.31
CA SER A 13 0.75 12.46 -13.24
C SER A 13 1.12 11.73 -11.96
N ARG A 14 0.26 10.81 -11.55
CA ARG A 14 0.42 10.06 -10.29
C ARG A 14 0.26 8.57 -10.51
N ILE A 15 1.15 7.82 -9.87
CA ILE A 15 1.11 6.36 -9.79
C ILE A 15 0.82 6.00 -8.34
N ILE A 16 -0.24 5.23 -8.11
CA ILE A 16 -0.61 4.74 -6.79
C ILE A 16 -0.50 3.22 -6.80
N ASN A 17 0.47 2.68 -6.10
CA ASN A 17 0.70 1.24 -5.98
C ASN A 17 0.19 0.72 -4.63
N ILE A 18 -0.57 -0.37 -4.65
CA ILE A 18 -1.15 -0.95 -3.45
C ILE A 18 -0.21 -2.01 -2.87
N ALA A 19 0.53 -1.62 -1.85
CA ALA A 19 1.34 -2.50 -1.01
C ALA A 19 0.52 -3.03 0.19
N SER A 20 1.09 -3.08 1.37
CA SER A 20 0.46 -3.48 2.63
C SER A 20 1.32 -3.06 3.81
N ALA A 21 0.75 -2.93 5.00
CA ALA A 21 1.51 -2.84 6.25
C ALA A 21 2.40 -4.08 6.50
N GLY A 22 2.02 -5.25 5.95
CA GLY A 22 2.85 -6.45 5.93
C GLY A 22 4.17 -6.30 5.18
N ALA A 23 4.34 -5.25 4.38
CA ALA A 23 5.61 -4.92 3.74
C ALA A 23 6.68 -4.44 4.74
N PHE A 24 6.26 -3.85 5.86
CA PHE A 24 7.17 -3.38 6.91
C PHE A 24 7.48 -4.45 7.95
N ASN A 25 6.50 -5.32 8.22
CA ASN A 25 6.59 -6.30 9.29
C ASN A 25 6.10 -7.67 8.81
N PRO A 26 7.01 -8.55 8.39
CA PRO A 26 6.65 -9.89 7.94
C PRO A 26 5.98 -10.70 9.06
N GLN A 27 4.97 -11.46 8.71
CA GLN A 27 4.19 -12.24 9.67
C GLN A 27 4.25 -13.73 9.33
N PRO A 28 4.40 -14.62 10.33
CA PRO A 28 4.27 -16.06 10.15
C PRO A 28 2.93 -16.41 9.49
N GLY A 29 2.93 -17.36 8.58
CA GLY A 29 1.76 -17.76 7.79
C GLY A 29 1.47 -16.86 6.57
N PHE A 30 2.12 -15.69 6.44
CA PHE A 30 1.99 -14.76 5.34
C PHE A 30 3.31 -14.46 4.63
N ALA A 31 4.30 -15.36 4.70
CA ALA A 31 5.65 -15.12 4.20
C ALA A 31 5.66 -14.65 2.74
N VAL A 32 5.04 -15.40 1.83
CA VAL A 32 4.98 -15.05 0.39
C VAL A 32 4.21 -13.75 0.18
N TYR A 33 3.08 -13.57 0.85
CA TYR A 33 2.30 -12.33 0.78
C TYR A 33 3.13 -11.12 1.21
N CYS A 34 3.78 -11.19 2.38
CA CYS A 34 4.62 -10.09 2.89
C CYS A 34 5.79 -9.81 1.95
N ALA A 35 6.44 -10.85 1.41
CA ALA A 35 7.52 -10.70 0.44
C ALA A 35 7.06 -9.98 -0.83
N THR A 36 5.90 -10.35 -1.39
CA THR A 36 5.34 -9.68 -2.58
C THR A 36 4.99 -8.22 -2.30
N LYS A 37 4.47 -7.92 -1.10
CA LYS A 37 4.12 -6.55 -0.72
C LYS A 37 5.36 -5.70 -0.40
N SER A 38 6.42 -6.29 0.13
CA SER A 38 7.73 -5.64 0.29
C SER A 38 8.35 -5.31 -1.07
N TYR A 39 8.20 -6.21 -2.05
CA TYR A 39 8.59 -5.93 -3.43
C TYR A 39 7.87 -4.70 -3.97
N VAL A 40 6.54 -4.63 -3.87
CA VAL A 40 5.74 -3.49 -4.35
C VAL A 40 6.16 -2.19 -3.67
N LEU A 41 6.43 -2.22 -2.37
CA LEU A 41 6.88 -1.03 -1.62
C LEU A 41 8.25 -0.56 -2.12
N SER A 42 9.23 -1.47 -2.21
CA SER A 42 10.58 -1.15 -2.67
C SER A 42 10.59 -0.67 -4.12
N PHE A 43 9.85 -1.34 -5.00
CA PHE A 43 9.65 -0.93 -6.39
C PHE A 43 9.08 0.50 -6.49
N SER A 44 8.04 0.81 -5.72
CA SER A 44 7.41 2.14 -5.73
C SER A 44 8.36 3.24 -5.28
N ARG A 45 9.21 2.95 -4.30
CA ARG A 45 10.21 3.90 -3.78
C ARG A 45 11.32 4.17 -4.81
N ALA A 46 11.83 3.13 -5.43
CA ALA A 46 12.83 3.27 -6.48
C ALA A 46 12.26 4.02 -7.68
N LEU A 47 11.09 3.61 -8.16
CA LEU A 47 10.41 4.24 -9.29
C LEU A 47 10.12 5.73 -9.03
N ARG A 48 9.77 6.10 -7.81
CA ARG A 48 9.59 7.51 -7.41
C ARG A 48 10.86 8.33 -7.66
N GLY A 49 12.03 7.79 -7.32
CA GLY A 49 13.32 8.44 -7.58
C GLY A 49 13.59 8.60 -9.06
N GLU A 50 13.35 7.54 -9.84
CA GLU A 50 13.57 7.53 -11.29
C GLU A 50 12.66 8.51 -12.06
N LEU A 51 11.42 8.69 -11.61
CA LEU A 51 10.42 9.53 -12.28
C LEU A 51 10.36 10.97 -11.79
N LYS A 52 11.17 11.33 -10.79
CA LYS A 52 11.17 12.65 -10.18
C LYS A 52 11.40 13.77 -11.19
N ASP A 53 12.37 13.60 -12.07
CA ASP A 53 12.74 14.62 -13.06
C ASP A 53 11.70 14.76 -14.18
N LEU A 54 10.84 13.76 -14.36
CA LEU A 54 9.69 13.82 -15.26
C LEU A 54 8.46 14.47 -14.61
N GLY A 55 8.55 14.85 -13.33
CA GLY A 55 7.42 15.41 -12.58
C GLY A 55 6.28 14.42 -12.34
N ILE A 56 6.60 13.11 -12.33
CA ILE A 56 5.63 12.05 -12.05
C ILE A 56 5.81 11.58 -10.60
N TYR A 57 4.74 11.54 -9.86
CA TYR A 57 4.75 11.18 -8.43
C TYR A 57 4.25 9.76 -8.20
N VAL A 58 4.99 9.01 -7.39
CA VAL A 58 4.63 7.64 -7.02
C VAL A 58 4.32 7.58 -5.53
N THR A 59 3.19 6.98 -5.17
CA THR A 59 2.76 6.76 -3.79
C THR A 59 2.51 5.26 -3.56
N ALA A 60 3.17 4.68 -2.57
CA ALA A 60 2.87 3.33 -2.10
C ALA A 60 1.81 3.40 -1.00
N VAL A 61 0.68 2.74 -1.18
CA VAL A 61 -0.37 2.64 -0.18
C VAL A 61 -0.15 1.38 0.63
N CYS A 62 0.09 1.54 1.94
CA CYS A 62 0.37 0.45 2.86
C CYS A 62 -0.75 0.34 3.91
N PRO A 63 -1.93 -0.18 3.54
CA PRO A 63 -3.02 -0.34 4.48
C PRO A 63 -2.71 -1.43 5.49
N GLY A 64 -3.20 -1.24 6.72
CA GLY A 64 -3.38 -2.32 7.68
C GLY A 64 -4.56 -3.22 7.29
N PRO A 65 -5.14 -3.96 8.23
CA PRO A 65 -6.34 -4.75 7.99
C PRO A 65 -7.49 -3.85 7.50
N VAL A 66 -8.06 -4.19 6.34
CA VAL A 66 -9.19 -3.48 5.74
C VAL A 66 -10.36 -4.45 5.63
N ASN A 67 -11.57 -4.00 5.93
CA ASN A 67 -12.77 -4.82 5.83
C ASN A 67 -13.07 -5.15 4.36
N THR A 68 -12.56 -6.28 3.89
CA THR A 68 -12.69 -6.76 2.51
C THR A 68 -12.94 -8.27 2.50
N PRO A 69 -13.54 -8.82 1.43
CA PRO A 69 -13.68 -10.27 1.26
C PRO A 69 -12.37 -11.07 1.30
N PHE A 70 -11.23 -10.39 1.12
CA PHE A 70 -9.90 -11.01 1.24
C PHE A 70 -9.69 -11.68 2.59
N PHE A 71 -10.10 -11.03 3.70
CA PHE A 71 -9.93 -11.60 5.04
C PHE A 71 -10.79 -12.85 5.25
N ASN A 72 -11.97 -12.91 4.67
CA ASN A 72 -12.84 -14.10 4.75
C ASN A 72 -12.19 -15.32 4.08
N LYS A 73 -11.39 -15.10 3.03
CA LYS A 73 -10.62 -16.17 2.37
C LYS A 73 -9.36 -16.52 3.15
N ALA A 74 -8.67 -15.53 3.70
CA ALA A 74 -7.45 -15.72 4.48
C ALA A 74 -7.70 -16.51 5.78
N GLU A 75 -8.87 -16.35 6.41
CA GLU A 75 -9.28 -17.12 7.60
C GLU A 75 -9.36 -18.63 7.35
N ARG A 76 -9.57 -19.08 6.12
CA ARG A 76 -9.58 -20.51 5.77
C ARG A 76 -8.19 -21.16 5.83
N TYR A 77 -7.12 -20.35 5.76
CA TYR A 77 -5.72 -20.81 5.71
C TYR A 77 -4.92 -20.46 6.96
N GLY A 78 -5.52 -19.81 7.96
CA GLY A 78 -4.84 -19.46 9.20
C GLY A 78 -5.73 -18.64 10.13
N THR A 79 -5.39 -18.64 11.40
CA THR A 79 -6.11 -17.88 12.43
C THR A 79 -5.86 -16.39 12.22
N VAL A 80 -6.82 -15.69 11.66
CA VAL A 80 -6.82 -14.21 11.72
C VAL A 80 -7.20 -13.86 13.14
N TYR A 81 -6.23 -13.37 13.90
CA TYR A 81 -6.45 -13.02 15.30
C TYR A 81 -7.66 -12.10 15.44
N ALA A 82 -8.56 -12.38 16.39
CA ALA A 82 -9.73 -11.56 16.72
C ALA A 82 -9.36 -10.08 16.94
N PHE A 83 -8.15 -9.81 17.41
CA PHE A 83 -7.53 -8.51 17.50
C PHE A 83 -7.49 -7.74 16.17
N LYS A 84 -7.25 -8.41 15.03
CA LYS A 84 -7.23 -7.73 13.72
C LYS A 84 -8.62 -7.24 13.30
N LYS A 85 -9.68 -7.94 13.70
CA LYS A 85 -11.06 -7.52 13.43
C LYS A 85 -11.42 -6.20 14.12
N LEU A 86 -10.85 -5.94 15.29
CA LEU A 86 -11.11 -4.71 16.05
C LEU A 86 -10.49 -3.46 15.41
N PHE A 87 -9.45 -3.64 14.57
CA PHE A 87 -8.72 -2.54 13.92
C PHE A 87 -8.93 -2.49 12.41
N MET A 88 -9.95 -3.17 11.88
CA MET A 88 -10.28 -3.10 10.47
C MET A 88 -10.70 -1.69 10.07
N ALA A 89 -10.01 -1.15 9.06
CA ALA A 89 -10.33 0.15 8.49
C ALA A 89 -11.47 0.03 7.47
N ASP A 90 -12.25 1.10 7.33
CA ASP A 90 -13.20 1.24 6.24
C ASP A 90 -12.49 1.44 4.90
N GLN A 91 -12.94 0.74 3.86
CA GLN A 91 -12.33 0.80 2.53
C GLN A 91 -12.33 2.22 1.95
N LYS A 92 -13.46 2.93 2.07
CA LYS A 92 -13.59 4.29 1.53
C LYS A 92 -12.64 5.26 2.20
N ALA A 93 -12.48 5.15 3.51
CA ALA A 93 -11.57 6.00 4.28
C ALA A 93 -10.08 5.74 3.89
N VAL A 94 -9.71 4.48 3.64
CA VAL A 94 -8.36 4.13 3.16
C VAL A 94 -8.11 4.71 1.78
N VAL A 95 -9.06 4.56 0.86
CA VAL A 95 -8.95 5.09 -0.52
C VAL A 95 -8.88 6.61 -0.53
N SER A 96 -9.79 7.28 0.19
CA SER A 96 -9.79 8.74 0.29
C SER A 96 -8.44 9.26 0.78
N LYS A 97 -7.92 8.65 1.85
CA LYS A 97 -6.60 9.03 2.37
C LYS A 97 -5.47 8.76 1.38
N ALA A 98 -5.51 7.66 0.65
CA ALA A 98 -4.49 7.33 -0.35
C ALA A 98 -4.45 8.37 -1.48
N ILE A 99 -5.62 8.82 -1.93
CA ILE A 99 -5.75 9.87 -2.94
C ILE A 99 -5.21 11.20 -2.39
N ASP A 100 -5.61 11.61 -1.20
CA ASP A 100 -5.13 12.84 -0.55
C ASP A 100 -3.62 12.83 -0.37
N ASP A 101 -3.05 11.73 0.10
CA ASP A 101 -1.61 11.57 0.29
C ASP A 101 -0.87 11.62 -1.05
N SER A 102 -1.44 11.04 -2.11
CA SER A 102 -0.91 11.12 -3.47
C SER A 102 -0.93 12.56 -4.00
N ILE A 103 -2.03 13.29 -3.80
CA ILE A 103 -2.14 14.72 -4.18
C ILE A 103 -1.08 15.55 -3.47
N ARG A 104 -0.78 15.23 -2.20
CA ARG A 104 0.28 15.88 -1.41
C ARG A 104 1.68 15.33 -1.71
N CYS A 105 1.84 14.55 -2.77
CA CYS A 105 3.11 13.97 -3.21
C CYS A 105 3.81 13.13 -2.13
N LYS A 106 3.09 12.47 -1.24
CA LYS A 106 3.69 11.59 -0.23
C LYS A 106 4.18 10.29 -0.86
N GLU A 107 5.33 9.85 -0.41
CA GLU A 107 5.93 8.58 -0.85
C GLU A 107 5.12 7.37 -0.39
N ILE A 108 4.66 7.41 0.86
CA ILE A 108 3.94 6.30 1.50
C ILE A 108 2.65 6.83 2.13
N SER A 109 1.55 6.16 1.85
CA SER A 109 0.26 6.39 2.51
C SER A 109 -0.06 5.24 3.46
N VAL A 110 -0.25 5.56 4.74
CA VAL A 110 -0.65 4.61 5.79
C VAL A 110 -1.88 5.14 6.50
N TYR A 111 -2.95 4.35 6.51
CA TYR A 111 -4.18 4.70 7.22
C TYR A 111 -4.14 4.26 8.68
N GLY A 112 -4.57 5.15 9.59
CA GLY A 112 -4.64 4.88 11.03
C GLY A 112 -3.37 5.26 11.79
N ARG A 113 -3.57 5.73 13.04
CA ARG A 113 -2.46 6.20 13.90
C ARG A 113 -1.57 5.04 14.36
N THR A 114 -2.19 3.91 14.69
CA THR A 114 -1.50 2.68 15.09
C THR A 114 -0.64 2.11 13.97
N MET A 115 -1.16 2.11 12.73
CA MET A 115 -0.40 1.60 11.60
C MET A 115 0.78 2.48 11.21
N ARG A 116 0.77 3.77 11.53
CA ARG A 116 1.92 4.66 11.33
C ARG A 116 3.09 4.34 12.27
N ALA A 117 2.82 3.79 13.44
CA ALA A 117 3.86 3.38 14.39
C ALA A 117 4.62 2.11 13.93
N TYR A 118 4.06 1.33 13.01
CA TYR A 118 4.71 0.15 12.43
C TYR A 118 5.61 0.44 11.21
N ARG A 119 5.71 1.69 10.84
CA ARG A 119 6.51 2.14 9.69
C ARG A 119 8.04 2.28 10.02
#